data_56e172cbd42d2a69c35bddc680049746
#
_entry.id   56e172cbd42d2a69c35bddc680049746
#
_cell.length_a   1.000
_cell.length_b   1.000
_cell.length_c   1.000
_cell.angle_alpha   90.00
_cell.angle_beta   90.00
_cell.angle_gamma   90.00
#
_symmetry.space_group_name_H-M   'P 1'
#
loop_
_entity.id
_entity.type
_entity.pdbx_description
1 polymer ?
#
loop_
_entity_poly.entity_id
_entity_poly.type
_entity_poly.pdbx_seq_one_letter_code
_entity_poly.pdbx_strand_id
1 'polypeptide(L)'
;MTKFSASTSTTVKIVTTLIILMLAGFVAMALLDDSKLSLVPAAILLLVIGLSYYFSITKYEMDRNQLIIRRPFDSVSISLENLQSVERIAKKDLRWTVRTFGIGGLFSYTGTFWNKQLGSMTWYVTRMDKAVLLENGNQKIVISPDDPRKFLEVVKT
;
A
#
# COMPACT_ATOMS: atom_id res chain seq x y z
N MET A 1 20.82 5.45 -8.81
CA MET A 1 19.71 4.83 -8.03
C MET A 1 19.29 5.78 -6.91
N THR A 2 18.10 6.36 -7.01
CA THR A 2 17.57 7.32 -6.04
C THR A 2 16.52 6.64 -5.15
N LYS A 3 16.63 6.82 -3.83
CA LYS A 3 15.72 6.18 -2.84
C LYS A 3 14.74 7.18 -2.28
N PHE A 4 13.48 6.76 -2.14
CA PHE A 4 12.40 7.53 -1.54
C PHE A 4 11.75 6.71 -0.42
N SER A 5 11.63 7.30 0.76
CA SER A 5 10.94 6.67 1.89
C SER A 5 9.43 6.59 1.63
N ALA A 6 8.78 5.63 2.26
CA ALA A 6 7.34 5.41 2.20
C ALA A 6 6.77 5.35 3.62
N SER A 7 6.62 6.50 4.27
CA SER A 7 6.06 6.56 5.63
C SER A 7 4.58 6.20 5.65
N THR A 8 4.16 5.54 6.71
CA THR A 8 2.78 5.09 6.90
C THR A 8 1.90 6.23 7.43
N SER A 9 0.67 6.36 6.92
CA SER A 9 -0.29 7.37 7.39
C SER A 9 -0.81 7.06 8.80
N THR A 10 -1.26 8.10 9.53
CA THR A 10 -1.87 7.95 10.85
C THR A 10 -3.08 7.00 10.82
N THR A 11 -3.92 7.09 9.77
CA THR A 11 -5.08 6.20 9.60
C THR A 11 -4.66 4.74 9.53
N VAL A 12 -3.63 4.42 8.71
CA VAL A 12 -3.12 3.05 8.61
C VAL A 12 -2.54 2.57 9.93
N LYS A 13 -1.81 3.42 10.66
CA LYS A 13 -1.30 3.09 12.01
C LYS A 13 -2.43 2.75 12.99
N ILE A 14 -3.47 3.58 13.05
CA ILE A 14 -4.63 3.35 13.93
C ILE A 14 -5.32 2.02 13.58
N VAL A 15 -5.64 1.78 12.31
CA VAL A 15 -6.30 0.55 11.86
C VAL A 15 -5.45 -0.68 12.20
N THR A 16 -4.15 -0.63 11.92
CA THR A 16 -3.22 -1.71 12.24
C THR A 16 -3.18 -1.98 13.74
N THR A 17 -3.09 -0.94 14.58
CA THR A 17 -3.07 -1.08 16.04
C THR A 17 -4.36 -1.70 16.56
N LEU A 18 -5.53 -1.28 16.07
CA LEU A 18 -6.82 -1.84 16.48
C LEU A 18 -6.92 -3.34 16.13
N ILE A 19 -6.46 -3.74 14.96
CA ILE A 19 -6.47 -5.15 14.54
C ILE A 19 -5.51 -5.99 15.39
N ILE A 20 -4.34 -5.45 15.75
CA ILE A 20 -3.40 -6.13 16.66
C ILE A 20 -3.99 -6.28 18.07
N LEU A 21 -4.66 -5.24 18.58
CA LEU A 21 -5.35 -5.32 19.88
C LEU A 21 -6.49 -6.33 19.86
N MET A 22 -7.23 -6.42 18.76
CA MET A 22 -8.28 -7.44 18.59
C MET A 22 -7.69 -8.86 18.57
N LEU A 23 -6.55 -9.07 17.90
CA LEU A 23 -5.83 -10.34 17.95
C LEU A 23 -5.42 -10.70 19.39
N ALA A 24 -4.84 -9.74 20.11
CA ALA A 24 -4.46 -9.95 21.51
C ALA A 24 -5.67 -10.32 22.40
N GLY A 25 -6.83 -9.71 22.15
CA GLY A 25 -8.08 -10.04 22.83
C GLY A 25 -8.52 -11.49 22.58
N PHE A 26 -8.51 -11.95 21.32
CA PHE A 26 -8.85 -13.35 21.00
C PHE A 26 -7.86 -14.35 21.59
N VAL A 27 -6.57 -14.03 21.60
CA VAL A 27 -5.55 -14.87 22.26
C VAL A 27 -5.79 -14.93 23.78
N ALA A 28 -6.06 -13.79 24.42
CA ALA A 28 -6.37 -13.75 25.85
C ALA A 28 -7.63 -14.57 26.19
N MET A 29 -8.68 -14.45 25.39
CA MET A 29 -9.89 -15.30 25.55
C MET A 29 -9.56 -16.79 25.42
N ALA A 30 -8.73 -17.18 24.45
CA ALA A 30 -8.33 -18.56 24.24
C ALA A 30 -7.52 -19.13 25.41
N LEU A 31 -6.84 -18.30 26.20
CA LEU A 31 -6.13 -18.73 27.40
C LEU A 31 -7.04 -18.92 28.62
N LEU A 32 -8.21 -18.25 28.62
CA LEU A 32 -9.18 -18.28 29.72
C LEU A 32 -10.34 -19.26 29.46
N ASP A 33 -10.54 -19.67 28.20
CA ASP A 33 -11.66 -20.50 27.77
C ASP A 33 -11.20 -21.92 27.45
N ASP A 34 -11.81 -22.91 28.15
CA ASP A 34 -11.51 -24.32 27.93
C ASP A 34 -11.92 -24.82 26.53
N SER A 35 -12.92 -24.17 25.89
CA SER A 35 -13.39 -24.55 24.55
C SER A 35 -12.37 -24.24 23.44
N LYS A 36 -11.45 -23.33 23.70
CA LYS A 36 -10.44 -22.85 22.74
C LYS A 36 -11.02 -22.36 21.37
N LEU A 37 -12.32 -22.09 21.32
CA LEU A 37 -13.03 -21.69 20.13
C LEU A 37 -12.49 -20.34 19.58
N SER A 38 -12.00 -19.46 20.47
CA SER A 38 -11.36 -18.19 20.15
C SER A 38 -10.02 -18.30 19.41
N LEU A 39 -9.40 -19.49 19.37
CA LEU A 39 -8.18 -19.74 18.57
C LEU A 39 -8.43 -19.65 17.06
N VAL A 40 -9.64 -20.00 16.59
CA VAL A 40 -9.96 -19.94 15.16
C VAL A 40 -9.90 -18.49 14.63
N PRO A 41 -10.64 -17.52 15.19
CA PRO A 41 -10.52 -16.12 14.75
C PRO A 41 -9.14 -15.54 14.98
N ALA A 42 -8.43 -15.93 16.05
CA ALA A 42 -7.05 -15.51 16.28
C ALA A 42 -6.11 -15.97 15.15
N ALA A 43 -6.22 -17.25 14.74
CA ALA A 43 -5.42 -17.79 13.63
C ALA A 43 -5.72 -17.08 12.29
N ILE A 44 -6.99 -16.80 12.01
CA ILE A 44 -7.40 -16.06 10.81
C ILE A 44 -6.79 -14.64 10.82
N LEU A 45 -6.90 -13.93 11.96
CA LEU A 45 -6.33 -12.59 12.09
C LEU A 45 -4.81 -12.59 11.95
N LEU A 46 -4.13 -13.57 12.53
CA LEU A 46 -2.68 -13.72 12.39
C LEU A 46 -2.28 -13.92 10.92
N LEU A 47 -3.02 -14.74 10.18
CA LEU A 47 -2.81 -14.95 8.76
C LEU A 47 -3.01 -13.65 7.97
N VAL A 48 -4.10 -12.92 8.25
CA VAL A 48 -4.40 -11.63 7.59
C VAL A 48 -3.32 -10.59 7.88
N ILE A 49 -2.84 -10.49 9.12
CA ILE A 49 -1.76 -9.59 9.51
C ILE A 49 -0.46 -9.98 8.78
N GLY A 50 -0.11 -11.26 8.79
CA GLY A 50 1.10 -11.77 8.12
C GLY A 50 1.10 -11.50 6.61
N LEU A 51 0.01 -11.81 5.92
CA LEU A 51 -0.14 -11.52 4.49
C LEU A 51 -0.11 -10.02 4.20
N SER A 52 -0.76 -9.21 5.05
CA SER A 52 -0.76 -7.75 4.87
C SER A 52 0.61 -7.15 5.09
N TYR A 53 1.39 -7.67 6.04
CA TYR A 53 2.77 -7.25 6.25
C TYR A 53 3.67 -7.67 5.08
N TYR A 54 3.51 -8.88 4.55
CA TYR A 54 4.25 -9.36 3.38
C TYR A 54 4.10 -8.41 2.18
N PHE A 55 2.88 -7.93 1.92
CA PHE A 55 2.59 -7.01 0.82
C PHE A 55 2.78 -5.53 1.17
N SER A 56 3.23 -5.19 2.39
CA SER A 56 3.46 -3.80 2.78
C SER A 56 4.61 -3.17 2.00
N ILE A 57 4.62 -1.83 1.96
CA ILE A 57 5.61 -1.08 1.20
C ILE A 57 6.57 -0.42 2.18
N THR A 58 7.87 -0.62 1.96
CA THR A 58 8.92 -0.06 2.81
C THR A 58 9.57 1.20 2.20
N LYS A 59 9.79 1.19 0.89
CA LYS A 59 10.41 2.31 0.16
C LYS A 59 10.20 2.15 -1.36
N TYR A 60 10.43 3.25 -2.06
CA TYR A 60 10.53 3.25 -3.52
C TYR A 60 11.97 3.56 -3.93
N GLU A 61 12.44 2.91 -4.97
CA GLU A 61 13.76 3.15 -5.53
C GLU A 61 13.60 3.42 -7.04
N MET A 62 14.26 4.47 -7.52
CA MET A 62 14.31 4.80 -8.94
C MET A 62 15.69 4.44 -9.47
N ASP A 63 15.73 3.57 -10.48
CA ASP A 63 16.97 3.18 -11.15
C ASP A 63 16.80 3.32 -12.66
N ARG A 64 17.43 4.35 -13.26
CA ARG A 64 17.29 4.71 -14.67
C ARG A 64 15.81 4.75 -15.08
N ASN A 65 15.35 3.76 -15.85
CA ASN A 65 13.99 3.63 -16.37
C ASN A 65 13.12 2.63 -15.61
N GLN A 66 13.48 2.29 -14.35
CA GLN A 66 12.72 1.34 -13.54
C GLN A 66 12.34 1.93 -12.19
N LEU A 67 11.08 1.79 -11.84
CA LEU A 67 10.57 2.03 -10.49
C LEU A 67 10.56 0.70 -9.72
N ILE A 68 11.33 0.61 -8.66
CA ILE A 68 11.39 -0.56 -7.78
C ILE A 68 10.65 -0.25 -6.49
N ILE A 69 9.62 -1.02 -6.21
CA ILE A 69 8.81 -0.94 -4.99
C ILE A 69 9.31 -2.03 -4.05
N ARG A 70 9.97 -1.63 -2.97
CA ARG A 70 10.50 -2.56 -1.97
C ARG A 70 9.44 -2.93 -0.96
N ARG A 71 9.35 -4.22 -0.70
CA ARG A 71 8.54 -4.85 0.33
C ARG A 71 9.45 -5.51 1.36
N PRO A 72 8.94 -6.02 2.50
CA PRO A 72 9.79 -6.67 3.50
C PRO A 72 10.58 -7.87 2.99
N PHE A 73 10.02 -8.67 2.08
CA PHE A 73 10.62 -9.94 1.64
C PHE A 73 10.87 -10.02 0.13
N ASP A 74 10.25 -9.14 -0.66
CA ASP A 74 10.39 -9.11 -2.11
C ASP A 74 10.47 -7.69 -2.66
N SER A 75 10.43 -7.54 -3.98
CA SER A 75 10.31 -6.24 -4.65
C SER A 75 9.54 -6.38 -5.96
N VAL A 76 8.80 -5.33 -6.31
CA VAL A 76 8.13 -5.21 -7.60
C VAL A 76 8.88 -4.20 -8.43
N SER A 77 9.34 -4.60 -9.62
CA SER A 77 9.98 -3.71 -10.59
C SER A 77 9.00 -3.37 -11.70
N ILE A 78 8.88 -2.09 -12.00
CA ILE A 78 8.02 -1.54 -13.04
C ILE A 78 8.91 -0.80 -14.02
N SER A 79 8.95 -1.26 -15.29
CA SER A 79 9.64 -0.51 -16.35
C SER A 79 8.87 0.77 -16.64
N LEU A 80 9.56 1.89 -16.76
CA LEU A 80 9.02 3.20 -17.10
C LEU A 80 9.31 3.61 -18.55
N GLU A 81 9.70 2.65 -19.40
CA GLU A 81 9.99 2.92 -20.83
C GLU A 81 8.81 3.50 -21.59
N ASN A 82 7.59 3.13 -21.20
CA ASN A 82 6.36 3.63 -21.79
C ASN A 82 5.65 4.66 -20.92
N LEU A 83 6.39 5.37 -20.05
CA LEU A 83 5.83 6.39 -19.18
C LEU A 83 5.33 7.58 -20.03
N GLN A 84 4.02 7.85 -19.95
CA GLN A 84 3.35 8.91 -20.68
C GLN A 84 3.19 10.16 -19.82
N SER A 85 2.79 9.97 -18.57
CA SER A 85 2.61 11.06 -17.62
C SER A 85 2.96 10.66 -16.20
N VAL A 86 3.43 11.65 -15.44
CA VAL A 86 3.60 11.53 -14.00
C VAL A 86 3.11 12.81 -13.34
N GLU A 87 2.13 12.65 -12.44
CA GLU A 87 1.50 13.80 -11.79
C GLU A 87 1.11 13.52 -10.34
N ARG A 88 1.03 14.57 -9.54
CA ARG A 88 0.53 14.48 -8.18
C ARG A 88 -0.99 14.47 -8.19
N ILE A 89 -1.59 13.50 -7.53
CA ILE A 89 -3.05 13.42 -7.34
C ILE A 89 -3.42 13.99 -5.98
N ALA A 90 -4.44 14.84 -5.95
CA ALA A 90 -5.00 15.31 -4.70
C ALA A 90 -5.83 14.21 -4.02
N LYS A 91 -5.79 14.16 -2.68
CA LYS A 91 -6.57 13.18 -1.89
C LYS A 91 -8.07 13.19 -2.23
N LYS A 92 -8.62 14.35 -2.62
CA LYS A 92 -10.03 14.49 -3.02
C LYS A 92 -10.37 13.68 -4.28
N ASP A 93 -9.42 13.54 -5.21
CA ASP A 93 -9.61 12.84 -6.48
C ASP A 93 -9.53 11.32 -6.32
N LEU A 94 -8.94 10.86 -5.22
CA LEU A 94 -8.95 9.46 -4.78
C LEU A 94 -10.18 9.11 -3.91
N ARG A 95 -11.05 10.07 -3.66
CA ARG A 95 -12.30 9.85 -2.96
C ARG A 95 -13.21 8.96 -3.81
N TRP A 96 -13.97 8.07 -3.17
CA TRP A 96 -14.84 7.12 -3.88
C TRP A 96 -14.09 6.09 -4.76
N THR A 97 -12.83 5.85 -4.47
CA THR A 97 -12.10 4.73 -5.07
C THR A 97 -12.50 3.44 -4.36
N VAL A 98 -12.92 2.46 -5.15
CA VAL A 98 -13.31 1.14 -4.68
C VAL A 98 -12.15 0.18 -4.92
N ARG A 99 -11.84 -0.62 -3.90
CA ARG A 99 -10.87 -1.71 -4.04
C ARG A 99 -11.54 -2.90 -4.73
N THR A 100 -11.01 -3.32 -5.86
CA THR A 100 -11.47 -4.51 -6.59
C THR A 100 -10.70 -5.76 -6.18
N PHE A 101 -9.40 -5.60 -5.86
CA PHE A 101 -8.56 -6.71 -5.39
C PHE A 101 -7.39 -6.17 -4.55
N GLY A 102 -6.94 -6.95 -3.52
CA GLY A 102 -5.74 -6.64 -2.73
C GLY A 102 -6.02 -6.21 -1.29
N ILE A 103 -5.05 -5.52 -0.68
CA ILE A 103 -5.06 -5.10 0.73
C ILE A 103 -5.29 -3.59 0.83
N GLY A 104 -6.14 -3.17 1.74
CA GLY A 104 -6.42 -1.75 1.95
C GLY A 104 -6.47 -1.36 3.43
N GLY A 105 -5.50 -0.57 3.89
CA GLY A 105 -5.50 0.05 5.21
C GLY A 105 -4.74 -0.68 6.30
N LEU A 106 -4.34 -1.93 6.11
CA LEU A 106 -3.47 -2.67 7.02
C LEU A 106 -2.04 -2.58 6.48
N PHE A 107 -1.15 -1.86 7.16
CA PHE A 107 0.21 -1.45 6.76
C PHE A 107 0.29 -0.58 5.50
N SER A 108 -0.47 -0.86 4.45
CA SER A 108 -0.48 -0.14 3.18
C SER A 108 -1.78 -0.37 2.40
N TYR A 109 -1.89 0.30 1.25
CA TYR A 109 -2.93 0.06 0.23
C TYR A 109 -2.24 -0.51 -1.00
N THR A 110 -2.40 -1.82 -1.24
CA THR A 110 -1.73 -2.52 -2.33
C THR A 110 -2.74 -3.39 -3.09
N GLY A 111 -2.76 -3.29 -4.41
CA GLY A 111 -3.65 -4.06 -5.26
C GLY A 111 -4.33 -3.23 -6.34
N THR A 112 -5.45 -3.72 -6.86
CA THR A 112 -6.21 -3.06 -7.91
C THR A 112 -7.37 -2.28 -7.31
N PHE A 113 -7.49 -1.04 -7.76
CA PHE A 113 -8.51 -0.09 -7.33
C PHE A 113 -9.19 0.52 -8.56
N TRP A 114 -10.44 0.86 -8.43
CA TRP A 114 -11.22 1.49 -9.49
C TRP A 114 -11.88 2.78 -9.01
N ASN A 115 -11.84 3.78 -9.86
CA ASN A 115 -12.47 5.08 -9.63
C ASN A 115 -13.16 5.54 -10.91
N LYS A 116 -14.32 6.17 -10.80
CA LYS A 116 -15.10 6.63 -11.96
C LYS A 116 -14.34 7.63 -12.86
N GLN A 117 -13.47 8.45 -12.27
CA GLN A 117 -12.71 9.48 -13.00
C GLN A 117 -11.42 8.94 -13.60
N LEU A 118 -10.71 8.08 -12.85
CA LEU A 118 -9.37 7.62 -13.21
C LEU A 118 -9.39 6.20 -13.81
N GLY A 119 -10.50 5.47 -13.72
CA GLY A 119 -10.60 4.09 -14.17
C GLY A 119 -9.90 3.10 -13.23
N SER A 120 -9.42 1.99 -13.79
CA SER A 120 -8.68 0.96 -13.05
C SER A 120 -7.24 1.37 -12.84
N MET A 121 -6.73 1.19 -11.61
CA MET A 121 -5.39 1.58 -11.20
C MET A 121 -4.78 0.50 -10.31
N THR A 122 -3.48 0.31 -10.41
CA THR A 122 -2.72 -0.50 -9.45
C THR A 122 -2.10 0.42 -8.39
N TRP A 123 -2.42 0.16 -7.13
CA TRP A 123 -1.94 0.97 -6.02
C TRP A 123 -0.79 0.30 -5.28
N TYR A 124 0.21 1.09 -5.00
CA TYR A 124 1.30 0.82 -4.07
C TYR A 124 1.45 2.05 -3.18
N VAL A 125 0.51 2.23 -2.23
CA VAL A 125 0.31 3.48 -1.49
C VAL A 125 0.38 3.22 0.01
N THR A 126 1.13 4.04 0.73
CA THR A 126 1.16 4.08 2.21
C THR A 126 0.39 5.28 2.77
N ARG A 127 0.26 6.35 1.95
CA ARG A 127 -0.36 7.63 2.32
C ARG A 127 -1.08 8.24 1.12
N MET A 128 -2.38 8.49 1.25
CA MET A 128 -3.19 9.08 0.18
C MET A 128 -2.93 10.58 -0.04
N ASP A 129 -2.40 11.29 0.97
CA ASP A 129 -2.08 12.72 0.89
C ASP A 129 -0.82 13.02 0.06
N LYS A 130 -0.02 12.02 -0.23
CA LYS A 130 1.21 12.10 -1.02
C LYS A 130 1.16 11.29 -2.32
N ALA A 131 -0.04 11.03 -2.82
CA ALA A 131 -0.23 10.18 -3.99
C ALA A 131 0.31 10.82 -5.28
N VAL A 132 0.98 9.99 -6.07
CA VAL A 132 1.49 10.28 -7.42
C VAL A 132 0.96 9.23 -8.36
N LEU A 133 0.33 9.66 -9.46
CA LEU A 133 -0.12 8.81 -10.55
C LEU A 133 0.97 8.73 -11.62
N LEU A 134 1.27 7.53 -12.05
CA LEU A 134 2.08 7.24 -13.23
C LEU A 134 1.17 6.58 -14.27
N GLU A 135 1.09 7.16 -15.45
CA GLU A 135 0.47 6.54 -16.62
C GLU A 135 1.58 5.94 -17.48
N ASN A 136 1.63 4.62 -17.51
CA ASN A 136 2.68 3.86 -18.17
C ASN A 136 2.06 2.88 -19.17
N GLY A 137 2.04 3.26 -20.44
CA GLY A 137 1.29 2.56 -21.46
C GLY A 137 -0.20 2.51 -21.11
N ASN A 138 -0.75 1.30 -21.01
CA ASN A 138 -2.16 1.08 -20.64
C ASN A 138 -2.37 0.91 -19.12
N GLN A 139 -1.32 1.10 -18.30
CA GLN A 139 -1.40 0.89 -16.88
C GLN A 139 -1.36 2.22 -16.12
N LYS A 140 -2.25 2.38 -15.15
CA LYS A 140 -2.25 3.46 -14.18
C LYS A 140 -1.74 2.94 -12.85
N ILE A 141 -0.65 3.53 -12.36
CA ILE A 141 0.00 3.10 -11.13
C ILE A 141 0.02 4.27 -10.16
N VAL A 142 -0.43 4.04 -8.94
CA VAL A 142 -0.41 5.05 -7.88
C VAL A 142 0.59 4.64 -6.81
N ILE A 143 1.49 5.57 -6.49
CA ILE A 143 2.49 5.43 -5.42
C ILE A 143 2.39 6.61 -4.45
N SER A 144 3.08 6.55 -3.33
CA SER A 144 3.09 7.65 -2.34
C SER A 144 4.47 7.84 -1.71
N PRO A 145 5.45 8.34 -2.45
CA PRO A 145 6.76 8.69 -1.89
C PRO A 145 6.61 9.83 -0.87
N ASP A 146 7.46 9.85 0.16
CA ASP A 146 7.41 10.88 1.21
C ASP A 146 7.69 12.29 0.68
N ASP A 147 8.46 12.40 -0.40
CA ASP A 147 8.68 13.64 -1.15
C ASP A 147 8.20 13.49 -2.60
N PRO A 148 6.93 13.77 -2.89
CA PRO A 148 6.39 13.68 -4.23
C PRO A 148 7.03 14.67 -5.21
N ARG A 149 7.47 15.86 -4.74
CA ARG A 149 8.09 16.87 -5.61
C ARG A 149 9.43 16.38 -6.13
N LYS A 150 10.30 15.95 -5.23
CA LYS A 150 11.60 15.36 -5.59
C LYS A 150 11.45 14.13 -6.49
N PHE A 151 10.42 13.31 -6.23
CA PHE A 151 10.13 12.16 -7.09
C PHE A 151 9.79 12.59 -8.52
N LEU A 152 8.90 13.58 -8.68
CA LEU A 152 8.52 14.12 -10.00
C LEU A 152 9.72 14.72 -10.76
N GLU A 153 10.64 15.38 -10.07
CA GLU A 153 11.85 15.92 -10.67
C GLU A 153 12.76 14.82 -11.21
N VAL A 154 12.99 13.77 -10.41
CA VAL A 154 13.86 12.64 -10.79
C VAL A 154 13.29 11.83 -11.96
N VAL A 155 11.96 11.70 -12.06
CA VAL A 155 11.31 10.93 -13.14
C VAL A 155 11.28 11.70 -14.45
N LYS A 156 11.30 13.05 -14.41
CA LYS A 156 11.26 13.91 -15.60
C LYS A 156 12.64 14.21 -16.19
N THR A 157 13.72 13.82 -15.51
CA THR A 157 15.11 14.00 -15.94
C THR A 157 15.60 12.79 -16.71
#